data_81813320cf1f6585aa3d6608beac6ed8
#
_entry.id   81813320cf1f6585aa3d6608beac6ed8
#
_cell.length_a   1.000
_cell.length_b   1.000
_cell.length_c   1.000
_cell.angle_alpha   90.00
_cell.angle_beta   90.00
_cell.angle_gamma   90.00
#
_symmetry.space_group_name_H-M   'P 1'
#
loop_
_entity.id
_entity.type
_entity.pdbx_description
1 polymer ?
#
loop_
_entity_poly.entity_id
_entity_poly.type
_entity_poly.pdbx_seq_one_letter_code
_entity_poly.pdbx_strand_id
1 'polypeptide(L)'
;MSAIVSNIQQVRARIATACGLAQRPVQSVTLLAVSKTVPAEVVRSAFEAGERRFGENYVGEGVAKIAALAGLRERIEWHLIGPLQSNKTREAAEHFDWVQSVDRLKIAQRLSAQRPVHLPPLNVCLQVNVSGEASKSGVAPGEVAELAHEVAALPRLVLRGLMAIPEPTTDVAEQRRS
;
A
#
# COMPACT_ATOMS: atom_id res chain seq x y z
N MET A 1 8.20 -27.77 -1.12
CA MET A 1 7.53 -26.43 -1.10
C MET A 1 8.58 -25.39 -1.39
N SER A 2 8.27 -24.38 -2.22
CA SER A 2 9.23 -23.29 -2.46
C SER A 2 9.41 -22.45 -1.17
N ALA A 3 10.58 -21.85 -0.99
CA ALA A 3 10.86 -20.98 0.16
C ALA A 3 9.82 -19.87 0.32
N ILE A 4 9.29 -19.35 -0.79
CA ILE A 4 8.24 -18.31 -0.80
C ILE A 4 6.95 -18.81 -0.14
N VAL A 5 6.48 -20.00 -0.49
CA VAL A 5 5.27 -20.60 0.08
C VAL A 5 5.43 -20.74 1.59
N SER A 6 6.57 -21.30 2.03
CA SER A 6 6.87 -21.47 3.45
C SER A 6 6.90 -20.13 4.20
N ASN A 7 7.55 -19.10 3.63
CA ASN A 7 7.65 -17.78 4.25
C ASN A 7 6.27 -17.12 4.37
N ILE A 8 5.43 -17.17 3.33
CA ILE A 8 4.06 -16.61 3.39
C ILE A 8 3.24 -17.33 4.47
N GLN A 9 3.32 -18.65 4.55
CA GLN A 9 2.62 -19.43 5.57
C GLN A 9 3.08 -19.07 6.99
N GLN A 10 4.38 -18.90 7.21
CA GLN A 10 4.91 -18.46 8.51
C GLN A 10 4.40 -17.07 8.91
N VAL A 11 4.38 -16.11 7.97
CA VAL A 11 3.86 -14.77 8.27
C VAL A 11 2.37 -14.84 8.59
N ARG A 12 1.58 -15.58 7.82
CA ARG A 12 0.14 -15.77 8.09
C ARG A 12 -0.11 -16.44 9.45
N ALA A 13 0.69 -17.43 9.83
CA ALA A 13 0.60 -18.05 11.14
C ALA A 13 0.89 -17.06 12.27
N ARG A 14 1.91 -16.20 12.12
CA ARG A 14 2.22 -15.12 13.08
C ARG A 14 1.06 -14.12 13.21
N ILE A 15 0.46 -13.72 12.09
CA ILE A 15 -0.73 -12.85 12.09
C ILE A 15 -1.87 -13.51 12.85
N ALA A 16 -2.17 -14.78 12.56
CA ALA A 16 -3.25 -15.52 13.24
C ALA A 16 -3.00 -15.62 14.75
N THR A 17 -1.79 -15.91 15.18
CA THR A 17 -1.42 -15.95 16.61
C THR A 17 -1.61 -14.58 17.26
N ALA A 18 -1.13 -13.51 16.64
CA ALA A 18 -1.28 -12.15 17.16
C ALA A 18 -2.74 -11.72 17.26
N CYS A 19 -3.56 -12.05 16.26
CA CYS A 19 -5.00 -11.80 16.28
C CYS A 19 -5.69 -12.56 17.42
N GLY A 20 -5.33 -13.83 17.65
CA GLY A 20 -5.85 -14.64 18.75
C GLY A 20 -5.54 -14.02 20.11
N LEU A 21 -4.29 -13.59 20.34
CA LEU A 21 -3.87 -12.92 21.56
C LEU A 21 -4.61 -11.58 21.78
N ALA A 22 -4.90 -10.86 20.70
CA ALA A 22 -5.61 -9.58 20.72
C ALA A 22 -7.15 -9.73 20.69
N GLN A 23 -7.67 -10.93 20.69
CA GLN A 23 -9.11 -11.24 20.59
C GLN A 23 -9.79 -10.56 19.38
N ARG A 24 -9.09 -10.50 18.25
CA ARG A 24 -9.63 -9.92 17.00
C ARG A 24 -9.73 -10.96 15.89
N PRO A 25 -10.72 -10.84 15.00
CA PRO A 25 -10.84 -11.73 13.84
C PRO A 25 -9.58 -11.69 12.98
N VAL A 26 -9.10 -12.86 12.52
CA VAL A 26 -7.91 -12.94 11.63
C VAL A 26 -8.13 -12.13 10.34
N GLN A 27 -9.37 -12.11 9.85
CA GLN A 27 -9.76 -11.36 8.65
C GLN A 27 -9.67 -9.83 8.81
N SER A 28 -9.53 -9.32 10.04
CA SER A 28 -9.33 -7.89 10.29
C SER A 28 -7.91 -7.42 9.97
N VAL A 29 -7.00 -8.35 9.66
CA VAL A 29 -5.61 -8.05 9.27
C VAL A 29 -5.35 -8.63 7.89
N THR A 30 -4.87 -7.81 6.99
CA THR A 30 -4.55 -8.20 5.63
C THR A 30 -3.04 -8.17 5.43
N LEU A 31 -2.47 -9.27 4.91
CA LEU A 31 -1.08 -9.30 4.47
C LEU A 31 -0.97 -8.59 3.11
N LEU A 32 -0.05 -7.65 3.02
CA LEU A 32 0.41 -7.03 1.78
C LEU A 32 1.85 -7.46 1.53
N ALA A 33 2.07 -8.28 0.50
CA ALA A 33 3.40 -8.74 0.15
C ALA A 33 4.19 -7.64 -0.59
N VAL A 34 5.26 -7.14 0.03
CA VAL A 34 6.12 -6.15 -0.61
C VAL A 34 7.01 -6.83 -1.64
N SER A 35 6.84 -6.46 -2.91
CA SER A 35 7.51 -7.08 -4.07
C SER A 35 8.48 -6.16 -4.82
N LYS A 36 8.79 -4.98 -4.22
CA LYS A 36 9.84 -4.09 -4.77
C LYS A 36 11.15 -4.85 -4.98
N THR A 37 11.84 -4.59 -6.08
CA THR A 37 13.10 -5.24 -6.48
C THR A 37 13.02 -6.76 -6.72
N VAL A 38 11.82 -7.32 -6.72
CA VAL A 38 11.57 -8.75 -6.92
C VAL A 38 11.06 -8.98 -8.35
N PRO A 39 11.59 -9.97 -9.11
CA PRO A 39 11.13 -10.29 -10.46
C PRO A 39 9.66 -10.72 -10.53
N ALA A 40 9.02 -10.51 -11.69
CA ALA A 40 7.60 -10.87 -11.90
C ALA A 40 7.31 -12.37 -11.70
N GLU A 41 8.26 -13.25 -12.02
CA GLU A 41 8.16 -14.71 -11.82
C GLU A 41 8.02 -15.07 -10.34
N VAL A 42 8.71 -14.33 -9.47
CA VAL A 42 8.63 -14.51 -8.02
C VAL A 42 7.27 -14.03 -7.48
N VAL A 43 6.76 -12.93 -8.02
CA VAL A 43 5.38 -12.45 -7.74
C VAL A 43 4.36 -13.51 -8.17
N ARG A 44 4.52 -14.12 -9.36
CA ARG A 44 3.68 -15.23 -9.84
C ARG A 44 3.71 -16.41 -8.87
N SER A 45 4.89 -16.81 -8.38
CA SER A 45 5.02 -17.90 -7.41
C SER A 45 4.30 -17.57 -6.08
N ALA A 46 4.37 -16.33 -5.63
CA ALA A 46 3.63 -15.89 -4.43
C ALA A 46 2.11 -15.87 -4.69
N PHE A 47 1.67 -15.47 -5.88
CA PHE A 47 0.27 -15.55 -6.29
C PHE A 47 -0.24 -16.99 -6.31
N GLU A 48 0.54 -17.94 -6.83
CA GLU A 48 0.22 -19.37 -6.82
C GLU A 48 0.15 -19.94 -5.40
N ALA A 49 0.93 -19.38 -4.46
CA ALA A 49 0.85 -19.65 -3.03
C ALA A 49 -0.36 -19.00 -2.33
N GLY A 50 -1.24 -18.32 -3.09
CA GLY A 50 -2.47 -17.74 -2.58
C GLY A 50 -2.36 -16.27 -2.17
N GLU A 51 -1.23 -15.56 -2.43
CA GLU A 51 -1.15 -14.11 -2.21
C GLU A 51 -1.86 -13.37 -3.34
N ARG A 52 -2.51 -12.27 -3.00
CA ARG A 52 -3.31 -11.48 -3.95
C ARG A 52 -2.97 -9.99 -3.93
N ARG A 53 -2.25 -9.51 -2.93
CA ARG A 53 -1.95 -8.10 -2.73
C ARG A 53 -0.45 -7.89 -2.71
N PHE A 54 0.02 -7.03 -3.62
CA PHE A 54 1.44 -6.77 -3.79
C PHE A 54 1.75 -5.28 -3.71
N GLY A 55 2.82 -4.95 -2.97
CA GLY A 55 3.24 -3.57 -2.73
C GLY A 55 4.53 -3.24 -3.48
N GLU A 56 4.51 -2.13 -4.23
CA GLU A 56 5.63 -1.60 -5.00
C GLU A 56 6.04 -0.21 -4.50
N ASN A 57 7.33 0.07 -4.52
CA ASN A 57 7.84 1.37 -4.13
C ASN A 57 7.96 2.34 -5.32
N TYR A 58 8.20 1.83 -6.51
CA TYR A 58 8.49 2.62 -7.71
C TYR A 58 7.43 2.38 -8.77
N VAL A 59 6.82 3.48 -9.26
CA VAL A 59 5.74 3.40 -10.25
C VAL A 59 6.16 2.64 -11.50
N GLY A 60 7.34 2.97 -12.08
CA GLY A 60 7.80 2.32 -13.30
C GLY A 60 8.05 0.83 -13.13
N GLU A 61 8.62 0.39 -12.00
CA GLU A 61 8.82 -1.02 -11.68
C GLU A 61 7.47 -1.75 -11.54
N GLY A 62 6.53 -1.14 -10.81
CA GLY A 62 5.19 -1.71 -10.65
C GLY A 62 4.45 -1.85 -11.97
N VAL A 63 4.47 -0.82 -12.83
CA VAL A 63 3.83 -0.86 -14.16
C VAL A 63 4.44 -1.96 -15.03
N ALA A 64 5.76 -2.12 -15.03
CA ALA A 64 6.43 -3.20 -15.76
C ALA A 64 5.99 -4.59 -15.28
N LYS A 65 5.86 -4.80 -13.96
CA LYS A 65 5.37 -6.07 -13.39
C LYS A 65 3.89 -6.32 -13.69
N ILE A 66 3.05 -5.29 -13.59
CA ILE A 66 1.64 -5.36 -13.97
C ILE A 66 1.50 -5.82 -15.42
N ALA A 67 2.29 -5.25 -16.33
CA ALA A 67 2.30 -5.64 -17.73
C ALA A 67 2.81 -7.08 -17.93
N ALA A 68 3.89 -7.48 -17.27
CA ALA A 68 4.43 -8.84 -17.32
C ALA A 68 3.45 -9.91 -16.78
N LEU A 69 2.54 -9.50 -15.89
CA LEU A 69 1.52 -10.33 -15.26
C LEU A 69 0.10 -10.01 -15.75
N ALA A 70 -0.05 -9.46 -16.95
CA ALA A 70 -1.33 -9.00 -17.50
C ALA A 70 -2.45 -10.07 -17.43
N GLY A 71 -2.13 -11.35 -17.63
CA GLY A 71 -3.08 -12.45 -17.48
C GLY A 71 -3.60 -12.68 -16.05
N LEU A 72 -3.01 -12.00 -15.06
CA LEU A 72 -3.42 -12.07 -13.65
C LEU A 72 -3.97 -10.72 -13.14
N ARG A 73 -4.11 -9.70 -14.01
CA ARG A 73 -4.47 -8.33 -13.62
C ARG A 73 -5.73 -8.25 -12.77
N GLU A 74 -6.77 -8.97 -13.16
CA GLU A 74 -8.08 -9.02 -12.47
C GLU A 74 -8.03 -9.75 -11.12
N ARG A 75 -6.94 -10.45 -10.85
CA ARG A 75 -6.79 -11.34 -9.67
C ARG A 75 -5.73 -10.85 -8.70
N ILE A 76 -4.98 -9.82 -9.06
CA ILE A 76 -3.94 -9.18 -8.24
C ILE A 76 -4.36 -7.75 -7.95
N GLU A 77 -4.33 -7.37 -6.68
CA GLU A 77 -4.49 -6.00 -6.22
C GLU A 77 -3.11 -5.37 -6.03
N TRP A 78 -2.83 -4.31 -6.79
CA TRP A 78 -1.54 -3.64 -6.81
C TRP A 78 -1.55 -2.36 -5.99
N HIS A 79 -0.63 -2.28 -5.03
CA HIS A 79 -0.48 -1.15 -4.12
C HIS A 79 0.82 -0.39 -4.40
N LEU A 80 0.73 0.90 -4.64
CA LEU A 80 1.88 1.78 -4.56
C LEU A 80 2.07 2.22 -3.11
N ILE A 81 3.20 1.85 -2.51
CA ILE A 81 3.52 2.12 -1.11
C ILE A 81 4.75 3.02 -0.93
N GLY A 82 5.48 3.31 -1.99
CA GLY A 82 6.61 4.24 -1.98
C GLY A 82 6.22 5.68 -2.30
N PRO A 83 7.11 6.64 -2.09
CA PRO A 83 6.85 8.06 -2.34
C PRO A 83 6.43 8.34 -3.78
N LEU A 84 5.36 9.12 -3.97
CA LEU A 84 4.82 9.43 -5.28
C LEU A 84 5.18 10.84 -5.73
N GLN A 85 5.99 10.93 -6.78
CA GLN A 85 6.32 12.19 -7.45
C GLN A 85 5.16 12.67 -8.32
N SER A 86 4.98 14.00 -8.41
CA SER A 86 3.88 14.61 -9.17
C SER A 86 3.87 14.24 -10.66
N ASN A 87 5.03 14.01 -11.28
CA ASN A 87 5.15 13.61 -12.68
C ASN A 87 4.80 12.12 -12.92
N LYS A 88 4.69 11.32 -11.86
CA LYS A 88 4.33 9.89 -11.93
C LYS A 88 2.88 9.60 -11.52
N THR A 89 2.10 10.60 -11.14
CA THR A 89 0.72 10.42 -10.69
C THR A 89 -0.20 9.83 -11.76
N ARG A 90 0.01 10.14 -13.05
CA ARG A 90 -0.78 9.57 -14.15
C ARG A 90 -0.59 8.07 -14.25
N GLU A 91 0.66 7.61 -14.36
CA GLU A 91 0.98 6.18 -14.42
C GLU A 91 0.44 5.43 -13.19
N ALA A 92 0.55 6.04 -11.99
CA ALA A 92 0.01 5.46 -10.77
C ALA A 92 -1.52 5.35 -10.83
N ALA A 93 -2.22 6.40 -11.27
CA ALA A 93 -3.67 6.41 -11.38
C ALA A 93 -4.21 5.43 -12.44
N GLU A 94 -3.47 5.16 -13.51
CA GLU A 94 -3.88 4.28 -14.60
C GLU A 94 -3.66 2.79 -14.29
N HIS A 95 -2.68 2.45 -13.46
CA HIS A 95 -2.23 1.06 -13.31
C HIS A 95 -2.45 0.45 -11.92
N PHE A 96 -2.39 1.24 -10.84
CA PHE A 96 -2.53 0.73 -9.49
C PHE A 96 -3.97 0.73 -9.00
N ASP A 97 -4.27 -0.14 -8.02
CA ASP A 97 -5.57 -0.23 -7.36
C ASP A 97 -5.58 0.57 -6.06
N TRP A 98 -4.38 0.77 -5.47
CA TRP A 98 -4.15 1.54 -4.27
C TRP A 98 -2.92 2.45 -4.38
N VAL A 99 -3.02 3.62 -3.78
CA VAL A 99 -1.87 4.49 -3.48
C VAL A 99 -1.90 4.80 -1.99
N GLN A 100 -0.93 4.26 -1.24
CA GLN A 100 -0.90 4.40 0.22
C GLN A 100 -0.03 5.57 0.69
N SER A 101 0.64 6.26 -0.22
CA SER A 101 1.64 7.29 0.06
C SER A 101 1.19 8.72 -0.28
N VAL A 102 -0.10 9.01 -0.13
CA VAL A 102 -0.62 10.37 -0.34
C VAL A 102 -0.24 11.23 0.88
N ASP A 103 0.62 12.21 0.67
CA ASP A 103 1.18 13.05 1.72
C ASP A 103 0.79 14.55 1.59
N ARG A 104 0.06 14.91 0.53
CA ARG A 104 -0.39 16.30 0.28
C ARG A 104 -1.54 16.35 -0.74
N LEU A 105 -2.37 17.36 -0.61
CA LEU A 105 -3.56 17.55 -1.46
C LEU A 105 -3.25 17.54 -2.95
N LYS A 106 -2.15 18.18 -3.38
CA LYS A 106 -1.74 18.24 -4.80
C LYS A 106 -1.60 16.86 -5.45
N ILE A 107 -1.09 15.87 -4.72
CA ILE A 107 -0.98 14.49 -5.22
C ILE A 107 -2.37 13.87 -5.37
N ALA A 108 -3.23 14.00 -4.35
CA ALA A 108 -4.60 13.49 -4.40
C ALA A 108 -5.40 14.10 -5.56
N GLN A 109 -5.34 15.41 -5.74
CA GLN A 109 -6.02 16.11 -6.85
C GLN A 109 -5.57 15.58 -8.22
N ARG A 110 -4.26 15.36 -8.40
CA ARG A 110 -3.72 14.81 -9.66
C ARG A 110 -4.19 13.37 -9.87
N LEU A 111 -4.14 12.52 -8.85
CA LEU A 111 -4.66 11.15 -8.93
C LEU A 111 -6.15 11.14 -9.30
N SER A 112 -6.96 11.96 -8.63
CA SER A 112 -8.39 12.12 -8.91
C SER A 112 -8.66 12.55 -10.36
N ALA A 113 -7.97 13.58 -10.84
CA ALA A 113 -8.12 14.10 -12.19
C ALA A 113 -7.65 13.13 -13.28
N GLN A 114 -6.67 12.28 -12.97
CA GLN A 114 -6.00 11.37 -13.91
C GLN A 114 -6.53 9.93 -13.84
N ARG A 115 -7.36 9.57 -12.84
CA ARG A 115 -7.98 8.26 -12.78
C ARG A 115 -8.94 8.05 -13.94
N PRO A 116 -8.73 7.05 -14.81
CA PRO A 116 -9.61 6.78 -15.95
C PRO A 116 -11.05 6.48 -15.50
N VAL A 117 -12.02 6.99 -16.25
CA VAL A 117 -13.46 6.85 -15.92
C VAL A 117 -13.96 5.41 -16.00
N HIS A 118 -13.31 4.56 -16.78
CA HIS A 118 -13.65 3.14 -16.93
C HIS A 118 -13.08 2.25 -15.81
N LEU A 119 -12.16 2.79 -14.98
CA LEU A 119 -11.62 2.08 -13.83
C LEU A 119 -12.42 2.40 -12.56
N PRO A 120 -12.50 1.45 -11.61
CA PRO A 120 -13.03 1.75 -10.28
C PRO A 120 -12.30 2.93 -9.63
N PRO A 121 -12.93 3.66 -8.70
CA PRO A 121 -12.24 4.70 -7.93
C PRO A 121 -10.96 4.14 -7.30
N LEU A 122 -9.90 4.95 -7.31
CA LEU A 122 -8.60 4.58 -6.75
C LEU A 122 -8.66 4.63 -5.22
N ASN A 123 -8.28 3.54 -4.57
CA ASN A 123 -8.16 3.52 -3.11
C ASN A 123 -6.90 4.29 -2.68
N VAL A 124 -7.02 5.15 -1.68
CA VAL A 124 -5.90 5.94 -1.18
C VAL A 124 -5.80 5.89 0.35
N CYS A 125 -4.57 5.89 0.86
CA CYS A 125 -4.28 6.17 2.27
C CYS A 125 -3.47 7.46 2.37
N LEU A 126 -3.66 8.21 3.45
CA LEU A 126 -2.79 9.32 3.79
C LEU A 126 -1.56 8.78 4.51
N GLN A 127 -0.39 9.12 4.00
CA GLN A 127 0.85 8.80 4.69
C GLN A 127 1.12 9.83 5.77
N VAL A 128 1.29 9.35 7.01
CA VAL A 128 1.55 10.18 8.18
C VAL A 128 3.00 10.01 8.63
N ASN A 129 3.68 11.12 8.86
CA ASN A 129 5.02 11.13 9.45
C ASN A 129 4.91 11.04 10.98
N VAL A 130 4.89 9.82 11.50
CA VAL A 130 4.74 9.56 12.95
C VAL A 130 6.04 9.74 13.74
N SER A 131 7.20 9.76 13.06
CA SER A 131 8.50 9.94 13.73
C SER A 131 8.90 11.41 13.89
N GLY A 132 8.23 12.35 13.20
CA GLY A 132 8.56 13.77 13.22
C GLY A 132 9.88 14.15 12.53
N GLU A 133 10.53 13.20 11.84
CA GLU A 133 11.76 13.48 11.10
C GLU A 133 11.43 14.22 9.79
N ALA A 134 12.07 15.37 9.58
CA ALA A 134 11.89 16.17 8.37
C ALA A 134 12.31 15.46 7.07
N SER A 135 13.14 14.44 7.17
CA SER A 135 13.62 13.62 6.04
C SER A 135 12.60 12.56 5.58
N LYS A 136 11.59 12.25 6.40
CA LYS A 136 10.57 11.24 6.07
C LYS A 136 9.36 11.86 5.40
N SER A 137 8.84 11.15 4.38
CA SER A 137 7.58 11.51 3.71
C SER A 137 6.39 11.32 4.65
N GLY A 138 5.37 12.11 4.44
CA GLY A 138 4.11 12.03 5.19
C GLY A 138 3.68 13.39 5.75
N VAL A 139 2.38 13.56 5.91
CA VAL A 139 1.79 14.74 6.54
C VAL A 139 2.01 14.68 8.07
N ALA A 140 2.15 15.82 8.71
CA ALA A 140 2.25 15.88 10.17
C ALA A 140 0.93 15.40 10.82
N PRO A 141 0.97 14.73 11.99
CA PRO A 141 -0.25 14.21 12.64
C PRO A 141 -1.36 15.25 12.84
N GLY A 142 -0.98 16.50 13.16
CA GLY A 142 -1.95 17.60 13.35
C GLY A 142 -2.67 18.06 12.07
N GLU A 143 -2.13 17.77 10.89
CA GLU A 143 -2.68 18.18 9.59
C GLU A 143 -3.53 17.07 8.92
N VAL A 144 -3.54 15.87 9.51
CA VAL A 144 -4.22 14.69 8.93
C VAL A 144 -5.71 14.93 8.73
N ALA A 145 -6.40 15.54 9.72
CA ALA A 145 -7.85 15.73 9.65
C ALA A 145 -8.26 16.66 8.51
N GLU A 146 -7.54 17.74 8.32
CA GLU A 146 -7.80 18.71 7.24
C GLU A 146 -7.55 18.04 5.87
N LEU A 147 -6.39 17.41 5.68
CA LEU A 147 -6.08 16.71 4.43
C LEU A 147 -7.08 15.57 4.15
N ALA A 148 -7.52 14.84 5.18
CA ALA A 148 -8.50 13.78 5.02
C ALA A 148 -9.84 14.30 4.52
N HIS A 149 -10.31 15.43 5.06
CA HIS A 149 -11.54 16.09 4.62
C HIS A 149 -11.46 16.50 3.15
N GLU A 150 -10.37 17.14 2.75
CA GLU A 150 -10.16 17.57 1.36
C GLU A 150 -10.06 16.38 0.39
N VAL A 151 -9.32 15.34 0.76
CA VAL A 151 -9.13 14.15 -0.08
C VAL A 151 -10.43 13.35 -0.21
N ALA A 152 -11.22 13.22 0.86
CA ALA A 152 -12.50 12.51 0.84
C ALA A 152 -13.53 13.17 -0.09
N ALA A 153 -13.42 14.47 -0.34
CA ALA A 153 -14.28 15.21 -1.27
C ALA A 153 -13.91 15.05 -2.75
N LEU A 154 -12.73 14.48 -3.05
CA LEU A 154 -12.25 14.34 -4.43
C LEU A 154 -12.97 13.19 -5.17
N PRO A 155 -13.49 13.43 -6.40
CA PRO A 155 -14.11 12.37 -7.19
C PRO A 155 -13.10 11.29 -7.58
N ARG A 156 -13.59 10.08 -7.83
CA ARG A 156 -12.79 8.92 -8.29
C ARG A 156 -11.66 8.48 -7.36
N LEU A 157 -11.66 8.97 -6.11
CA LEU A 157 -10.85 8.45 -5.01
C LEU A 157 -11.74 7.88 -3.92
N VAL A 158 -11.22 6.90 -3.21
CA VAL A 158 -11.82 6.39 -1.96
C VAL A 158 -10.76 6.46 -0.88
N LEU A 159 -10.92 7.37 0.07
CA LEU A 159 -10.05 7.42 1.25
C LEU A 159 -10.34 6.22 2.15
N ARG A 160 -9.32 5.39 2.39
CA ARG A 160 -9.43 4.14 3.17
C ARG A 160 -8.90 4.27 4.59
N GLY A 161 -8.00 5.20 4.82
CA GLY A 161 -7.38 5.38 6.12
C GLY A 161 -5.99 5.97 6.04
N LEU A 162 -5.15 5.59 6.99
CA LEU A 162 -3.80 6.11 7.16
C LEU A 162 -2.75 5.04 6.85
N MET A 163 -1.57 5.49 6.45
CA MET A 163 -0.37 4.66 6.32
C MET A 163 0.76 5.33 7.08
N ALA A 164 1.53 4.56 7.81
CA ALA A 164 2.72 5.03 8.50
C ALA A 164 3.84 4.00 8.39
N ILE A 165 5.08 4.50 8.36
CA ILE A 165 6.28 3.68 8.44
C ILE A 165 7.06 4.19 9.66
N PRO A 166 6.82 3.59 10.85
CA PRO A 166 7.52 3.98 12.06
C PRO A 166 9.01 3.61 11.98
N GLU A 167 9.80 4.14 12.91
CA GLU A 167 11.19 3.72 13.03
C GLU A 167 11.32 2.25 13.41
N PRO A 168 12.31 1.54 12.84
CA PRO A 168 12.60 0.19 13.26
C PRO A 168 13.04 0.17 14.73
N THR A 169 12.30 -0.55 15.57
CA THR A 169 12.67 -0.78 16.96
C THR A 169 12.34 -2.21 17.36
N THR A 170 13.13 -2.79 18.25
CA THR A 170 12.87 -4.09 18.88
C THR A 170 12.10 -3.97 20.18
N ASP A 171 11.93 -2.74 20.70
CA ASP A 171 11.16 -2.47 21.91
C ASP A 171 9.66 -2.48 21.57
N VAL A 172 8.94 -3.47 22.11
CA VAL A 172 7.49 -3.63 21.92
C VAL A 172 6.68 -2.43 22.47
N ALA A 173 7.14 -1.81 23.56
CA ALA A 173 6.46 -0.65 24.12
C ALA A 173 6.61 0.57 23.20
N GLU A 174 7.74 0.73 22.56
CA GLU A 174 8.00 1.78 21.58
C GLU A 174 7.21 1.55 20.28
N GLN A 175 7.15 0.30 19.79
CA GLN A 175 6.30 -0.07 18.64
C GLN A 175 4.82 0.23 18.86
N ARG A 176 4.34 0.18 20.11
CA ARG A 176 2.93 0.46 20.44
C ARG A 176 2.64 1.95 20.59
N ARG A 177 3.66 2.79 20.79
CA ARG A 177 3.51 4.25 20.93
C ARG A 177 3.52 4.97 19.59
N SER A 178 4.13 4.39 18.55
CA SER A 178 4.13 4.90 17.19
C SER A 178 2.87 4.43 16.42
#